data_1835ed5926bee254e57fe5fb65c97463
#
_entry.id   1835ed5926bee254e57fe5fb65c97463
#
_cell.length_a   1.000
_cell.length_b   1.000
_cell.length_c   1.000
_cell.angle_alpha   90.00
_cell.angle_beta   90.00
_cell.angle_gamma   90.00
#
_symmetry.space_group_name_H-M   'P 1'
#
loop_
_entity.id
_entity.type
_entity.pdbx_description
1 polymer ?
#
loop_
_entity_poly.entity_id
_entity_poly.type
_entity_poly.pdbx_seq_one_letter_code
_entity_poly.pdbx_strand_id
1 'polypeptide(L)'
;MFSIKVKARPIKVRSKEVRLELVFFKTGFPRVPKVFNIIGEAKRWDSASQLFKGNDSLTAQKNELILKEKKKYLDVAELWESEKINWTPKMWSHCFDVEAEVKSNDSPTVSVVEVIDSMILLFKTKRRVKNSVVVTSSNNAENYLWMKRAFMEFTLRKYSKKFSSFYFHHITEKFLSDFVNYTLRRAKLKNANSQGGLPHKLGLLRAVFRYAYKRNMYGVNLGVFDSVQEYMQEKQPEPKTISPKSIVRIENMSRRDFTPKECFYIDLFLFSYYTGGMANVDVCHLTKDCIKENQIIYERRKVNKKATPFLTDKARIIINKYKDEALGDYVFPIFKIKHNTEEKKHMRVKVISMNVNKTLKKVREKLKIKDEITWYSARGTFISKMIDEGFHPMQVAQFAGNSPDMIYRHYYKNTDPKSTLENLNRIF
;
A
#
# COMPACT_ATOMS: atom_id res chain seq x y z
N MET A 1 23.64 17.37 -15.58
CA MET A 1 24.66 16.47 -16.17
C MET A 1 25.21 15.56 -15.08
N PHE A 2 25.35 14.25 -15.38
CA PHE A 2 25.92 13.26 -14.44
C PHE A 2 26.89 12.33 -15.16
N SER A 3 27.82 11.71 -14.42
CA SER A 3 28.79 10.76 -14.99
C SER A 3 29.42 9.87 -13.91
N ILE A 4 29.90 8.69 -14.31
CA ILE A 4 30.72 7.79 -13.50
C ILE A 4 32.11 7.71 -14.13
N LYS A 5 33.13 7.96 -13.32
CA LYS A 5 34.52 7.72 -13.71
C LYS A 5 35.12 6.61 -12.87
N VAL A 6 35.86 5.72 -13.52
CA VAL A 6 36.64 4.69 -12.81
C VAL A 6 38.04 5.24 -12.59
N LYS A 7 38.53 5.17 -11.36
CA LYS A 7 39.88 5.61 -10.99
C LYS A 7 40.64 4.45 -10.34
N ALA A 8 41.92 4.35 -10.65
CA ALA A 8 42.80 3.40 -9.99
C ALA A 8 43.52 4.08 -8.81
N ARG A 9 43.51 3.45 -7.65
CA ARG A 9 44.20 3.88 -6.45
C ARG A 9 45.23 2.83 -6.02
N PRO A 10 46.48 3.23 -5.73
CA PRO A 10 47.46 2.30 -5.16
C PRO A 10 46.95 1.67 -3.86
N ILE A 11 47.13 0.38 -3.68
CA ILE A 11 46.68 -0.32 -2.46
C ILE A 11 47.55 0.08 -1.27
N LYS A 12 48.87 0.27 -1.50
CA LYS A 12 49.83 0.77 -0.53
C LYS A 12 50.77 1.78 -1.24
N VAL A 13 51.44 2.63 -0.47
CA VAL A 13 52.47 3.50 -0.99
C VAL A 13 53.55 2.63 -1.71
N ARG A 14 53.83 2.95 -3.00
CA ARG A 14 54.73 2.17 -3.90
C ARG A 14 54.25 0.78 -4.30
N SER A 15 52.97 0.48 -4.15
CA SER A 15 52.39 -0.79 -4.63
C SER A 15 52.41 -0.84 -6.16
N LYS A 16 52.78 -2.04 -6.72
CA LYS A 16 52.60 -2.33 -8.15
C LYS A 16 51.19 -2.62 -8.54
N GLU A 17 50.30 -2.77 -7.53
CA GLU A 17 48.87 -3.06 -7.70
C GLU A 17 48.01 -1.85 -7.35
N VAL A 18 46.92 -1.73 -8.09
CA VAL A 18 45.88 -0.71 -7.89
C VAL A 18 44.55 -1.39 -7.63
N ARG A 19 43.75 -0.73 -6.78
CA ARG A 19 42.34 -1.04 -6.58
C ARG A 19 41.52 0.04 -7.28
N LEU A 20 40.39 -0.35 -7.86
CA LEU A 20 39.50 0.58 -8.55
C LEU A 20 38.51 1.26 -7.61
N GLU A 21 38.16 2.49 -7.97
CA GLU A 21 37.07 3.26 -7.37
C GLU A 21 36.14 3.76 -8.46
N LEU A 22 34.85 3.65 -8.23
CA LEU A 22 33.84 4.36 -9.00
C LEU A 22 33.65 5.74 -8.39
N VAL A 23 33.76 6.79 -9.19
CA VAL A 23 33.59 8.17 -8.74
C VAL A 23 32.31 8.73 -9.39
N PHE A 24 31.29 8.92 -8.58
CA PHE A 24 29.99 9.42 -8.98
C PHE A 24 29.99 10.95 -8.99
N PHE A 25 29.48 11.52 -10.06
CA PHE A 25 29.39 12.96 -10.25
C PHE A 25 28.01 13.37 -10.76
N LYS A 26 27.46 14.44 -10.17
CA LYS A 26 26.29 15.19 -10.68
C LYS A 26 26.54 16.68 -10.46
N THR A 27 26.20 17.49 -11.46
CA THR A 27 26.35 18.95 -11.37
C THR A 27 25.62 19.50 -10.15
N GLY A 28 26.27 20.37 -9.39
CA GLY A 28 25.72 20.96 -8.16
C GLY A 28 25.95 20.13 -6.89
N PHE A 29 26.64 18.99 -6.98
CA PHE A 29 26.92 18.13 -5.82
C PHE A 29 28.41 17.75 -5.71
N PRO A 30 28.90 17.47 -4.49
CA PRO A 30 30.26 16.96 -4.31
C PRO A 30 30.38 15.55 -4.94
N ARG A 31 31.62 15.24 -5.40
CA ARG A 31 31.92 13.91 -5.94
C ARG A 31 31.94 12.87 -4.84
N VAL A 32 31.37 11.69 -5.10
CA VAL A 32 31.32 10.57 -4.15
C VAL A 32 32.12 9.39 -4.69
N PRO A 33 33.26 9.06 -4.08
CA PRO A 33 34.01 7.83 -4.43
C PRO A 33 33.37 6.61 -3.77
N LYS A 34 33.44 5.48 -4.46
CA LYS A 34 33.05 4.16 -3.95
C LYS A 34 34.09 3.13 -4.34
N VAL A 35 34.59 2.39 -3.38
CA VAL A 35 35.55 1.32 -3.62
C VAL A 35 34.91 0.24 -4.50
N PHE A 36 35.60 -0.16 -5.54
CA PHE A 36 35.24 -1.24 -6.43
C PHE A 36 36.29 -2.33 -6.34
N ASN A 37 35.93 -3.51 -5.83
CA ASN A 37 36.87 -4.55 -5.46
C ASN A 37 37.50 -5.28 -6.66
N ILE A 38 37.95 -4.55 -7.67
CA ILE A 38 38.80 -5.06 -8.73
C ILE A 38 40.23 -4.58 -8.47
N ILE A 39 41.14 -5.53 -8.42
CA ILE A 39 42.59 -5.32 -8.24
C ILE A 39 43.31 -5.70 -9.53
N GLY A 40 44.26 -4.88 -9.94
CA GLY A 40 45.06 -5.12 -11.11
C GLY A 40 46.43 -4.42 -11.05
N GLU A 41 47.31 -4.73 -11.99
CA GLU A 41 48.64 -4.10 -12.07
C GLU A 41 48.53 -2.62 -12.50
N ALA A 42 49.19 -1.74 -11.78
CA ALA A 42 49.20 -0.30 -12.06
C ALA A 42 49.72 0.02 -13.49
N LYS A 43 50.69 -0.73 -13.99
CA LYS A 43 51.25 -0.52 -15.32
C LYS A 43 50.25 -0.85 -16.45
N ARG A 44 49.28 -1.70 -16.19
CA ARG A 44 48.26 -2.08 -17.17
C ARG A 44 47.05 -1.14 -17.15
N TRP A 45 46.91 -0.31 -16.17
CA TRP A 45 45.76 0.63 -16.10
C TRP A 45 45.88 1.75 -17.10
N ASP A 46 44.85 1.91 -17.93
CA ASP A 46 44.70 3.05 -18.82
C ASP A 46 43.65 4.04 -18.31
N SER A 47 44.07 5.22 -17.90
CA SER A 47 43.17 6.23 -17.35
C SER A 47 42.27 6.88 -18.41
N ALA A 48 42.64 6.81 -19.70
CA ALA A 48 41.83 7.36 -20.78
C ALA A 48 40.62 6.47 -21.10
N SER A 49 40.87 5.20 -21.35
CA SER A 49 39.81 4.20 -21.58
C SER A 49 39.12 3.76 -20.30
N GLN A 50 39.73 3.97 -19.11
CA GLN A 50 39.28 3.47 -17.81
C GLN A 50 39.18 1.94 -17.75
N LEU A 51 40.10 1.26 -18.44
CA LEU A 51 40.21 -0.21 -18.55
C LEU A 51 41.65 -0.66 -18.39
N PHE A 52 41.86 -1.94 -18.15
CA PHE A 52 43.18 -2.56 -18.13
C PHE A 52 43.65 -2.95 -19.56
N LYS A 53 44.90 -2.69 -19.90
CA LYS A 53 45.53 -3.12 -21.14
C LYS A 53 46.01 -4.58 -21.02
N GLY A 54 45.72 -5.38 -22.02
CA GLY A 54 46.15 -6.79 -22.12
C GLY A 54 45.15 -7.63 -22.91
N ASN A 55 45.64 -8.70 -23.53
CA ASN A 55 44.80 -9.60 -24.36
C ASN A 55 44.54 -10.92 -23.64
N ASP A 56 44.91 -11.06 -22.37
CA ASP A 56 44.66 -12.26 -21.58
C ASP A 56 43.20 -12.33 -21.07
N SER A 57 42.71 -13.55 -20.87
CA SER A 57 41.35 -13.82 -20.43
C SER A 57 40.98 -13.14 -19.10
N LEU A 58 41.93 -13.04 -18.16
CA LEU A 58 41.73 -12.42 -16.87
C LEU A 58 41.50 -10.89 -17.00
N THR A 59 42.29 -10.25 -17.89
CA THR A 59 42.11 -8.80 -18.20
C THR A 59 40.77 -8.55 -18.89
N ALA A 60 40.37 -9.39 -19.83
CA ALA A 60 39.07 -9.32 -20.50
C ALA A 60 37.92 -9.42 -19.48
N GLN A 61 37.96 -10.41 -18.57
CA GLN A 61 36.95 -10.56 -17.52
C GLN A 61 36.87 -9.34 -16.59
N LYS A 62 38.03 -8.79 -16.18
CA LYS A 62 38.05 -7.55 -15.35
C LYS A 62 37.41 -6.38 -16.07
N ASN A 63 37.72 -6.20 -17.34
CA ASN A 63 37.19 -5.12 -18.16
C ASN A 63 35.68 -5.27 -18.38
N GLU A 64 35.19 -6.49 -18.60
CA GLU A 64 33.76 -6.79 -18.69
C GLU A 64 33.01 -6.43 -17.38
N LEU A 65 33.58 -6.81 -16.23
CA LEU A 65 33.00 -6.44 -14.93
C LEU A 65 32.95 -4.92 -14.72
N ILE A 66 33.99 -4.21 -15.14
CA ILE A 66 34.04 -2.74 -15.06
C ILE A 66 32.89 -2.11 -15.89
N LEU A 67 32.75 -2.56 -17.14
CA LEU A 67 31.73 -2.05 -18.05
C LEU A 67 30.32 -2.40 -17.57
N LYS A 68 30.11 -3.62 -17.13
CA LYS A 68 28.83 -4.11 -16.60
C LYS A 68 28.39 -3.31 -15.36
N GLU A 69 29.30 -3.12 -14.40
CA GLU A 69 28.97 -2.37 -13.18
C GLU A 69 28.74 -0.89 -13.49
N LYS A 70 29.54 -0.28 -14.35
CA LYS A 70 29.34 1.11 -14.78
C LYS A 70 28.00 1.30 -15.47
N LYS A 71 27.59 0.39 -16.37
CA LYS A 71 26.31 0.43 -17.07
C LYS A 71 25.15 0.30 -16.09
N LYS A 72 25.21 -0.66 -15.17
CA LYS A 72 24.21 -0.89 -14.13
C LYS A 72 23.87 0.40 -13.35
N TYR A 73 24.87 1.17 -12.95
CA TYR A 73 24.65 2.45 -12.28
C TYR A 73 24.10 3.53 -13.22
N LEU A 74 24.57 3.61 -14.47
CA LEU A 74 24.10 4.59 -15.44
C LEU A 74 22.61 4.39 -15.74
N ASP A 75 22.18 3.14 -15.97
CA ASP A 75 20.78 2.80 -16.22
C ASP A 75 19.84 3.31 -15.09
N VAL A 76 20.30 3.26 -13.83
CA VAL A 76 19.54 3.79 -12.69
C VAL A 76 19.48 5.32 -12.71
N ALA A 77 20.60 5.99 -13.02
CA ALA A 77 20.62 7.45 -13.07
C ALA A 77 19.76 8.00 -14.22
N GLU A 78 19.79 7.35 -15.38
CA GLU A 78 18.93 7.67 -16.53
C GLU A 78 17.46 7.49 -16.19
N LEU A 79 17.10 6.39 -15.51
CA LEU A 79 15.75 6.16 -15.03
C LEU A 79 15.32 7.28 -14.06
N TRP A 80 16.15 7.64 -13.10
CA TRP A 80 15.84 8.72 -12.14
C TRP A 80 15.69 10.09 -12.79
N GLU A 81 16.50 10.41 -13.80
CA GLU A 81 16.34 11.65 -14.59
C GLU A 81 15.05 11.64 -15.40
N SER A 82 14.74 10.52 -16.08
CA SER A 82 13.50 10.38 -16.87
C SER A 82 12.23 10.49 -15.99
N GLU A 83 12.31 10.04 -14.77
CA GLU A 83 11.21 10.09 -13.78
C GLU A 83 11.21 11.39 -12.96
N LYS A 84 12.15 12.31 -13.22
CA LYS A 84 12.32 13.58 -12.48
C LYS A 84 12.46 13.36 -10.97
N ILE A 85 13.11 12.27 -10.57
CA ILE A 85 13.43 11.99 -9.16
C ILE A 85 14.56 12.93 -8.75
N ASN A 86 14.41 13.59 -7.61
CA ASN A 86 15.53 14.38 -7.05
C ASN A 86 16.50 13.42 -6.33
N TRP A 87 17.70 13.22 -6.91
CA TRP A 87 18.71 12.31 -6.41
C TRP A 87 20.08 12.99 -6.30
N THR A 88 20.94 12.45 -5.45
CA THR A 88 22.29 12.92 -5.20
C THR A 88 23.33 11.84 -5.57
N PRO A 89 24.61 12.20 -5.86
CA PRO A 89 25.67 11.22 -6.07
C PRO A 89 25.82 10.21 -4.92
N LYS A 90 25.53 10.61 -3.69
CA LYS A 90 25.53 9.73 -2.53
C LYS A 90 24.42 8.67 -2.62
N MET A 91 23.19 9.08 -2.94
CA MET A 91 22.09 8.12 -3.19
C MET A 91 22.43 7.18 -4.34
N TRP A 92 23.01 7.70 -5.41
CA TRP A 92 23.39 6.93 -6.58
C TRP A 92 24.48 5.90 -6.27
N SER A 93 25.53 6.27 -5.56
CA SER A 93 26.60 5.35 -5.17
C SER A 93 26.11 4.18 -4.29
N HIS A 94 25.01 4.37 -3.55
CA HIS A 94 24.47 3.38 -2.61
C HIS A 94 23.23 2.65 -3.14
N CYS A 95 22.77 2.91 -4.37
CA CYS A 95 21.53 2.32 -4.89
C CYS A 95 21.57 0.79 -5.05
N PHE A 96 22.78 0.22 -5.12
CA PHE A 96 23.00 -1.23 -5.18
C PHE A 96 23.77 -1.79 -3.98
N ASP A 97 23.99 -1.00 -2.92
CA ASP A 97 24.68 -1.46 -1.71
C ASP A 97 23.77 -2.40 -0.92
N VAL A 98 23.63 -3.61 -1.45
CA VAL A 98 22.81 -4.68 -0.89
C VAL A 98 23.61 -5.95 -0.64
N GLU A 99 24.87 -6.05 -1.10
CA GLU A 99 25.60 -7.34 -1.05
C GLU A 99 27.03 -7.31 -0.53
N ALA A 100 27.57 -6.19 -0.12
CA ALA A 100 28.97 -6.19 0.33
C ALA A 100 29.25 -5.13 1.38
N GLU A 101 28.92 -5.39 2.63
CA GLU A 101 29.67 -4.83 3.76
C GLU A 101 29.33 -5.53 5.08
N VAL A 102 29.90 -6.70 5.25
CA VAL A 102 30.22 -7.22 6.57
C VAL A 102 31.72 -7.27 6.66
N LYS A 103 32.35 -6.21 7.18
CA LYS A 103 33.64 -6.19 7.95
C LYS A 103 34.27 -4.81 7.88
N SER A 104 33.85 -3.89 8.73
CA SER A 104 34.71 -2.89 9.36
C SER A 104 33.94 -2.25 10.53
N ASN A 105 34.62 -2.11 11.65
CA ASN A 105 34.06 -1.64 12.94
C ASN A 105 33.69 -0.15 13.00
N ASP A 106 33.57 0.55 11.86
CA ASP A 106 33.08 1.93 11.76
C ASP A 106 31.89 1.95 10.80
N SER A 107 30.75 1.50 11.30
CA SER A 107 29.52 1.45 10.51
C SER A 107 28.81 2.81 10.52
N PRO A 108 28.58 3.47 9.36
CA PRO A 108 27.52 4.45 9.28
C PRO A 108 26.20 3.69 9.39
N THR A 109 25.71 3.62 10.60
CA THR A 109 24.46 2.97 10.91
C THR A 109 23.32 3.73 10.22
N VAL A 110 22.68 3.10 9.23
CA VAL A 110 21.49 3.64 8.59
C VAL A 110 20.37 3.73 9.62
N SER A 111 19.78 4.90 9.80
CA SER A 111 18.70 5.08 10.76
C SER A 111 17.43 4.35 10.28
N VAL A 112 16.58 3.97 11.24
CA VAL A 112 15.27 3.35 10.94
C VAL A 112 14.43 4.27 10.03
N VAL A 113 14.54 5.58 10.21
CA VAL A 113 13.81 6.58 9.42
C VAL A 113 14.27 6.61 7.97
N GLU A 114 15.57 6.52 7.71
CA GLU A 114 16.11 6.48 6.34
C GLU A 114 15.61 5.25 5.57
N VAL A 115 15.53 4.09 6.23
CA VAL A 115 14.96 2.89 5.63
C VAL A 115 13.46 3.05 5.36
N ILE A 116 12.72 3.63 6.29
CA ILE A 116 11.29 3.92 6.09
C ILE A 116 11.10 4.86 4.89
N ASP A 117 11.91 5.92 4.78
CA ASP A 117 11.82 6.88 3.69
C ASP A 117 12.17 6.25 2.33
N SER A 118 13.16 5.37 2.29
CA SER A 118 13.50 4.57 1.11
C SER A 118 12.34 3.67 0.70
N MET A 119 11.67 3.02 1.67
CA MET A 119 10.50 2.19 1.38
C MET A 119 9.30 3.04 0.91
N ILE A 120 9.06 4.21 1.50
CA ILE A 120 8.02 5.14 1.05
C ILE A 120 8.28 5.56 -0.41
N LEU A 121 9.52 5.92 -0.74
CA LEU A 121 9.92 6.27 -2.10
C LEU A 121 9.69 5.09 -3.05
N LEU A 122 10.14 3.89 -2.68
CA LEU A 122 9.92 2.68 -3.46
C LEU A 122 8.44 2.44 -3.76
N PHE A 123 7.54 2.62 -2.78
CA PHE A 123 6.10 2.45 -2.99
C PHE A 123 5.47 3.55 -3.85
N LYS A 124 6.00 4.77 -3.82
CA LYS A 124 5.56 5.86 -4.69
C LYS A 124 6.01 5.67 -6.14
N THR A 125 7.20 5.12 -6.35
CA THR A 125 7.80 4.93 -7.68
C THR A 125 7.43 3.58 -8.30
N LYS A 126 7.14 2.56 -7.47
CA LYS A 126 6.79 1.22 -7.96
C LYS A 126 5.49 1.24 -8.75
N ARG A 127 5.62 1.10 -10.05
CA ARG A 127 4.49 0.98 -10.97
C ARG A 127 3.97 -0.46 -10.99
N ARG A 128 2.66 -0.59 -10.99
CA ARG A 128 1.96 -1.86 -11.19
C ARG A 128 0.94 -1.66 -12.29
N VAL A 129 0.87 -2.59 -13.21
CA VAL A 129 -0.22 -2.60 -14.21
C VAL A 129 -1.46 -3.19 -13.55
N LYS A 130 -2.56 -2.44 -13.59
CA LYS A 130 -3.90 -2.87 -13.15
C LYS A 130 -4.91 -2.47 -14.21
N ASN A 131 -5.61 -3.45 -14.76
CA ASN A 131 -6.62 -3.20 -15.80
C ASN A 131 -6.06 -2.32 -16.93
N SER A 132 -4.89 -2.69 -17.45
CA SER A 132 -4.15 -1.93 -18.48
C SER A 132 -3.75 -0.50 -18.07
N VAL A 133 -3.98 -0.09 -16.82
CA VAL A 133 -3.58 1.21 -16.29
C VAL A 133 -2.39 1.05 -15.35
N VAL A 134 -1.37 1.88 -15.54
CA VAL A 134 -0.21 1.93 -14.63
C VAL A 134 -0.59 2.69 -13.37
N VAL A 135 -0.57 1.99 -12.22
CA VAL A 135 -0.88 2.59 -10.91
C VAL A 135 0.30 2.48 -9.96
N THR A 136 0.46 3.45 -9.09
CA THR A 136 1.47 3.43 -8.01
C THR A 136 0.92 2.77 -6.75
N SER A 137 1.79 2.36 -5.82
CA SER A 137 1.41 1.80 -4.53
C SER A 137 1.22 2.88 -3.45
N SER A 138 0.60 4.02 -3.82
CA SER A 138 0.46 5.21 -2.97
C SER A 138 -0.16 4.92 -1.59
N ASN A 139 -1.14 4.01 -1.50
CA ASN A 139 -1.73 3.62 -0.21
C ASN A 139 -0.71 2.98 0.74
N ASN A 140 0.22 2.15 0.22
CA ASN A 140 1.28 1.59 1.05
C ASN A 140 2.23 2.68 1.53
N ALA A 141 2.62 3.61 0.66
CA ALA A 141 3.44 4.76 1.03
C ALA A 141 2.77 5.60 2.15
N GLU A 142 1.46 5.84 2.05
CA GLU A 142 0.70 6.54 3.09
C GLU A 142 0.69 5.78 4.43
N ASN A 143 0.55 4.46 4.42
CA ASN A 143 0.58 3.63 5.62
C ASN A 143 1.94 3.74 6.34
N TYR A 144 3.04 3.66 5.58
CA TYR A 144 4.38 3.84 6.14
C TYR A 144 4.60 5.26 6.68
N LEU A 145 4.10 6.28 5.98
CA LEU A 145 4.17 7.68 6.44
C LEU A 145 3.36 7.89 7.73
N TRP A 146 2.19 7.30 7.82
CA TRP A 146 1.36 7.33 9.02
C TRP A 146 2.04 6.63 10.21
N MET A 147 2.62 5.44 9.99
CA MET A 147 3.41 4.73 11.00
C MET A 147 4.62 5.57 11.44
N LYS A 148 5.41 6.11 10.49
CA LYS A 148 6.55 6.99 10.77
C LYS A 148 6.16 8.15 11.69
N ARG A 149 5.07 8.85 11.38
CA ARG A 149 4.57 9.96 12.21
C ARG A 149 4.22 9.53 13.64
N ALA A 150 3.64 8.34 13.81
CA ALA A 150 3.31 7.80 15.13
C ALA A 150 4.58 7.54 15.96
N PHE A 151 5.63 6.97 15.36
CA PHE A 151 6.90 6.77 16.05
C PHE A 151 7.64 8.09 16.33
N MET A 152 7.60 9.04 15.41
CA MET A 152 8.17 10.39 15.63
C MET A 152 7.53 11.07 16.85
N GLU A 153 6.21 11.04 16.95
CA GLU A 153 5.48 11.62 18.08
C GLU A 153 5.79 10.88 19.38
N PHE A 154 5.84 9.55 19.34
CA PHE A 154 6.16 8.72 20.50
C PHE A 154 7.56 9.02 21.04
N THR A 155 8.59 8.98 20.18
CA THR A 155 9.99 9.18 20.61
C THR A 155 10.23 10.59 21.15
N LEU A 156 9.59 11.59 20.55
CA LEU A 156 9.68 12.96 21.04
C LEU A 156 9.04 13.10 22.44
N ARG A 157 7.86 12.50 22.64
CA ARG A 157 7.14 12.60 23.92
C ARG A 157 7.72 11.74 25.05
N LYS A 158 8.19 10.54 24.71
CA LYS A 158 8.67 9.57 25.72
C LYS A 158 10.14 9.74 26.04
N TYR A 159 10.97 10.02 25.04
CA TYR A 159 12.43 10.06 25.17
C TYR A 159 13.04 11.44 24.94
N SER A 160 12.24 12.45 24.59
CA SER A 160 12.72 13.80 24.19
C SER A 160 13.75 13.77 23.05
N LYS A 161 13.67 12.74 22.18
CA LYS A 161 14.58 12.52 21.06
C LYS A 161 13.83 12.44 19.74
N LYS A 162 14.46 12.93 18.65
CA LYS A 162 13.92 12.78 17.30
C LYS A 162 14.02 11.32 16.85
N PHE A 163 13.00 10.77 16.22
CA PHE A 163 13.02 9.39 15.72
C PHE A 163 14.12 9.15 14.69
N SER A 164 14.58 10.19 13.99
CA SER A 164 15.72 10.12 13.06
C SER A 164 17.06 9.78 13.71
N SER A 165 17.18 9.90 15.05
CA SER A 165 18.36 9.48 15.79
C SER A 165 18.30 8.03 16.29
N PHE A 166 17.25 7.30 15.92
CA PHE A 166 17.11 5.89 16.31
C PHE A 166 17.59 4.96 15.20
N TYR A 167 18.52 4.08 15.55
CA TYR A 167 19.04 3.01 14.71
C TYR A 167 18.38 1.69 15.11
N PHE A 168 18.56 0.62 14.31
CA PHE A 168 17.90 -0.66 14.56
C PHE A 168 18.20 -1.24 15.93
N HIS A 169 19.42 -1.14 16.43
CA HIS A 169 19.81 -1.63 17.77
C HIS A 169 19.17 -0.83 18.92
N HIS A 170 18.69 0.38 18.67
CA HIS A 170 17.95 1.17 19.68
C HIS A 170 16.49 0.72 19.82
N ILE A 171 15.97 -0.04 18.85
CA ILE A 171 14.60 -0.57 18.90
C ILE A 171 14.65 -1.92 19.63
N THR A 172 14.61 -1.86 20.93
CA THR A 172 14.64 -3.02 21.84
C THR A 172 13.22 -3.48 22.18
N GLU A 173 13.09 -4.62 22.87
CA GLU A 173 11.82 -5.08 23.42
C GLU A 173 11.17 -4.03 24.33
N LYS A 174 11.98 -3.37 25.20
CA LYS A 174 11.52 -2.27 26.03
C LYS A 174 10.97 -1.10 25.22
N PHE A 175 11.65 -0.72 24.13
CA PHE A 175 11.17 0.34 23.24
C PHE A 175 9.80 -0.01 22.66
N LEU A 176 9.61 -1.25 22.19
CA LEU A 176 8.34 -1.71 21.64
C LEU A 176 7.24 -1.77 22.71
N SER A 177 7.52 -2.27 23.89
CA SER A 177 6.59 -2.27 25.04
C SER A 177 6.18 -0.86 25.45
N ASP A 178 7.11 0.07 25.50
CA ASP A 178 6.84 1.49 25.77
C ASP A 178 5.93 2.11 24.67
N PHE A 179 6.16 1.76 23.39
CA PHE A 179 5.31 2.21 22.28
C PHE A 179 3.89 1.63 22.37
N VAL A 180 3.75 0.36 22.74
CA VAL A 180 2.46 -0.28 22.98
C VAL A 180 1.70 0.48 24.06
N ASN A 181 2.30 0.66 25.23
CA ASN A 181 1.70 1.37 26.37
C ASN A 181 1.30 2.80 26.00
N TYR A 182 2.18 3.53 25.31
CA TYR A 182 1.90 4.88 24.84
C TYR A 182 0.68 4.91 23.89
N THR A 183 0.65 3.99 22.93
CA THR A 183 -0.42 3.96 21.92
C THR A 183 -1.76 3.59 22.55
N LEU A 184 -1.80 2.59 23.42
CA LEU A 184 -3.01 2.15 24.12
C LEU A 184 -3.58 3.24 25.04
N ARG A 185 -2.74 3.93 25.81
CA ARG A 185 -3.18 5.06 26.66
C ARG A 185 -3.85 6.15 25.84
N ARG A 186 -3.25 6.54 24.71
CA ARG A 186 -3.83 7.57 23.82
C ARG A 186 -5.11 7.10 23.11
N ALA A 187 -5.18 5.84 22.78
CA ALA A 187 -6.35 5.27 22.16
C ALA A 187 -7.55 5.24 23.10
N LYS A 188 -7.33 4.83 24.35
CA LYS A 188 -8.37 4.82 25.39
C LYS A 188 -8.93 6.21 25.70
N LEU A 189 -8.11 7.26 25.64
CA LEU A 189 -8.57 8.65 25.80
C LEU A 189 -9.56 9.08 24.71
N LYS A 190 -9.51 8.48 23.53
CA LYS A 190 -10.39 8.78 22.41
C LYS A 190 -11.62 7.86 22.36
N ASN A 191 -11.41 6.59 22.67
CA ASN A 191 -12.45 5.55 22.68
C ASN A 191 -11.93 4.38 23.52
N ALA A 192 -12.66 4.00 24.57
CA ALA A 192 -12.25 2.96 25.53
C ALA A 192 -11.85 1.62 24.87
N ASN A 193 -12.49 1.27 23.76
CA ASN A 193 -12.25 0.02 23.03
C ASN A 193 -11.22 0.13 21.91
N SER A 194 -10.62 1.30 21.72
CA SER A 194 -9.67 1.51 20.64
C SER A 194 -8.27 0.99 20.96
N GLN A 195 -7.67 0.28 20.03
CA GLN A 195 -6.24 -0.10 20.06
C GLN A 195 -5.34 0.90 19.33
N GLY A 196 -5.88 2.01 18.82
CA GLY A 196 -5.12 3.03 18.11
C GLY A 196 -4.41 2.56 16.84
N GLY A 197 -4.86 1.46 16.23
CA GLY A 197 -4.23 0.84 15.07
C GLY A 197 -2.86 0.23 15.37
N LEU A 198 -2.65 -0.22 16.59
CA LEU A 198 -1.39 -0.79 17.10
C LEU A 198 -0.91 -2.00 16.28
N PRO A 199 -1.75 -3.04 15.99
CA PRO A 199 -1.32 -4.19 15.21
C PRO A 199 -0.74 -3.78 13.86
N HIS A 200 -1.41 -2.87 13.16
CA HIS A 200 -0.98 -2.39 11.85
C HIS A 200 0.36 -1.61 11.92
N LYS A 201 0.55 -0.75 12.93
CA LYS A 201 1.80 0.01 13.11
C LYS A 201 2.99 -0.91 13.40
N LEU A 202 2.81 -1.88 14.31
CA LEU A 202 3.84 -2.87 14.64
C LEU A 202 4.14 -3.77 13.43
N GLY A 203 3.11 -4.21 12.70
CA GLY A 203 3.27 -4.99 11.47
C GLY A 203 4.08 -4.27 10.40
N LEU A 204 3.84 -2.97 10.21
CA LEU A 204 4.62 -2.14 9.28
C LEU A 204 6.07 -1.96 9.74
N LEU A 205 6.30 -1.71 11.03
CA LEU A 205 7.66 -1.63 11.57
C LEU A 205 8.40 -2.96 11.40
N ARG A 206 7.76 -4.09 11.72
CA ARG A 206 8.34 -5.43 11.50
C ARG A 206 8.68 -5.65 10.00
N ALA A 207 7.88 -5.13 9.08
CA ALA A 207 8.19 -5.19 7.65
C ALA A 207 9.43 -4.34 7.29
N VAL A 208 9.66 -3.20 7.94
CA VAL A 208 10.91 -2.41 7.82
C VAL A 208 12.10 -3.22 8.31
N PHE A 209 11.97 -3.87 9.47
CA PHE A 209 13.02 -4.74 10.01
C PHE A 209 13.31 -5.93 9.10
N ARG A 210 12.29 -6.59 8.56
CA ARG A 210 12.48 -7.67 7.57
C ARG A 210 13.16 -7.18 6.28
N TYR A 211 12.83 -5.98 5.84
CA TYR A 211 13.49 -5.35 4.69
C TYR A 211 14.98 -5.10 4.97
N ALA A 212 15.31 -4.56 6.15
CA ALA A 212 16.67 -4.30 6.60
C ALA A 212 17.46 -5.60 6.87
N TYR A 213 16.83 -6.60 7.49
CA TYR A 213 17.42 -7.92 7.75
C TYR A 213 17.85 -8.63 6.48
N LYS A 214 16.98 -8.66 5.45
CA LYS A 214 17.31 -9.24 4.14
C LYS A 214 18.48 -8.53 3.43
N ARG A 215 18.90 -7.38 3.92
CA ARG A 215 19.99 -6.56 3.40
C ARG A 215 21.20 -6.53 4.33
N ASN A 216 21.20 -7.41 5.34
CA ASN A 216 22.27 -7.53 6.33
C ASN A 216 22.65 -6.18 6.97
N MET A 217 21.64 -5.29 7.20
CA MET A 217 21.88 -4.02 7.85
C MET A 217 22.27 -4.24 9.32
N TYR A 218 23.21 -3.44 9.81
CA TYR A 218 23.74 -3.56 11.17
C TYR A 218 22.68 -3.33 12.25
N GLY A 219 22.74 -4.10 13.34
CA GLY A 219 21.90 -3.95 14.51
C GLY A 219 20.45 -4.40 14.38
N VAL A 220 20.09 -5.06 13.28
CA VAL A 220 18.73 -5.56 13.04
C VAL A 220 18.52 -6.87 13.78
N ASN A 221 17.61 -6.85 14.77
CA ASN A 221 17.15 -8.04 15.49
C ASN A 221 15.62 -8.20 15.32
N LEU A 222 15.20 -9.27 14.65
CA LEU A 222 13.76 -9.56 14.46
C LEU A 222 13.09 -10.12 15.71
N GLY A 223 13.86 -10.73 16.64
CA GLY A 223 13.35 -11.31 17.89
C GLY A 223 12.72 -10.28 18.83
N VAL A 224 13.07 -8.99 18.70
CA VAL A 224 12.47 -7.92 19.54
C VAL A 224 10.94 -7.82 19.40
N PHE A 225 10.38 -8.33 18.30
CA PHE A 225 8.93 -8.33 18.07
C PHE A 225 8.18 -9.45 18.81
N ASP A 226 8.89 -10.44 19.34
CA ASP A 226 8.27 -11.56 20.07
C ASP A 226 7.63 -11.08 21.36
N SER A 227 8.24 -10.08 22.01
CA SER A 227 7.71 -9.41 23.22
C SER A 227 6.36 -8.69 23.01
N VAL A 228 6.00 -8.38 21.78
CA VAL A 228 4.77 -7.64 21.43
C VAL A 228 3.88 -8.40 20.44
N GLN A 229 4.14 -9.69 20.26
CA GLN A 229 3.44 -10.51 19.25
C GLN A 229 1.93 -10.56 19.48
N GLU A 230 1.45 -10.59 20.70
CA GLU A 230 0.04 -10.56 21.05
C GLU A 230 -0.66 -9.29 20.54
N TYR A 231 0.05 -8.14 20.53
CA TYR A 231 -0.47 -6.86 20.04
C TYR A 231 -0.39 -6.73 18.52
N MET A 232 0.26 -7.65 17.84
CA MET A 232 0.35 -7.68 16.38
C MET A 232 -0.76 -8.51 15.73
N GLN A 233 -1.50 -9.28 16.52
CA GLN A 233 -2.66 -10.03 16.02
C GLN A 233 -3.80 -9.06 15.76
N GLU A 234 -4.17 -8.89 14.48
CA GLU A 234 -5.41 -8.20 14.14
C GLU A 234 -6.57 -9.14 14.51
N LYS A 235 -7.41 -8.70 15.46
CA LYS A 235 -8.73 -9.32 15.60
C LYS A 235 -9.42 -9.17 14.25
N GLN A 236 -9.84 -10.30 13.67
CA GLN A 236 -10.59 -10.24 12.43
C GLN A 236 -11.85 -9.40 12.69
N PRO A 237 -12.01 -8.26 12.04
CA PRO A 237 -13.17 -7.41 12.27
C PRO A 237 -14.41 -8.17 11.78
N GLU A 238 -15.44 -8.22 12.60
CA GLU A 238 -16.74 -8.67 12.13
C GLU A 238 -17.20 -7.80 10.94
N PRO A 239 -17.85 -8.43 9.95
CA PRO A 239 -18.37 -7.68 8.83
C PRO A 239 -19.34 -6.59 9.31
N LYS A 240 -19.11 -5.35 8.91
CA LYS A 240 -20.07 -4.28 9.14
C LYS A 240 -21.32 -4.54 8.31
N THR A 241 -22.38 -4.99 8.95
CA THR A 241 -23.70 -5.23 8.34
C THR A 241 -24.72 -4.32 8.97
N ILE A 242 -25.81 -4.07 8.27
CA ILE A 242 -27.02 -3.44 8.80
C ILE A 242 -28.20 -4.38 8.55
N SER A 243 -29.23 -4.29 9.37
CA SER A 243 -30.39 -5.19 9.24
C SER A 243 -31.11 -4.98 7.89
N PRO A 244 -31.70 -6.04 7.29
CA PRO A 244 -32.51 -5.90 6.06
C PRO A 244 -33.63 -4.89 6.21
N LYS A 245 -34.26 -4.81 7.39
CA LYS A 245 -35.28 -3.80 7.71
C LYS A 245 -34.72 -2.37 7.60
N SER A 246 -33.46 -2.16 7.97
CA SER A 246 -32.81 -0.84 7.85
C SER A 246 -32.61 -0.44 6.39
N ILE A 247 -32.28 -1.39 5.50
CA ILE A 247 -32.18 -1.12 4.04
C ILE A 247 -33.55 -0.62 3.52
N VAL A 248 -34.63 -1.36 3.79
CA VAL A 248 -35.98 -0.97 3.36
C VAL A 248 -36.36 0.43 3.87
N ARG A 249 -36.00 0.75 5.11
CA ARG A 249 -36.25 2.11 5.67
C ARG A 249 -35.45 3.19 4.94
N ILE A 250 -34.20 2.89 4.54
CA ILE A 250 -33.38 3.84 3.74
C ILE A 250 -33.95 4.02 2.33
N GLU A 251 -34.43 2.94 1.72
CA GLU A 251 -35.09 2.98 0.40
C GLU A 251 -36.33 3.89 0.41
N ASN A 252 -37.18 3.69 1.39
CA ASN A 252 -38.52 4.31 1.46
C ASN A 252 -38.52 5.67 2.19
N MET A 253 -37.40 6.14 2.71
CA MET A 253 -37.36 7.41 3.44
C MET A 253 -37.61 8.61 2.54
N SER A 254 -38.30 9.63 3.08
CA SER A 254 -38.43 10.93 2.41
C SER A 254 -37.05 11.60 2.21
N ARG A 255 -36.77 12.03 1.00
CA ARG A 255 -35.51 12.73 0.60
C ARG A 255 -35.61 14.25 0.77
N ARG A 256 -36.73 14.79 1.22
CA ARG A 256 -36.98 16.26 1.29
C ARG A 256 -35.97 17.04 2.15
N ASP A 257 -35.43 16.37 3.20
CA ASP A 257 -34.48 17.00 4.13
C ASP A 257 -33.00 16.81 3.69
N PHE A 258 -32.81 16.29 2.50
CA PHE A 258 -31.46 16.04 1.93
C PHE A 258 -31.27 16.89 0.69
N THR A 259 -30.09 17.48 0.58
CA THR A 259 -29.67 18.18 -0.64
C THR A 259 -29.58 17.22 -1.82
N PRO A 260 -29.66 17.72 -3.08
CA PRO A 260 -29.47 16.85 -4.27
C PRO A 260 -28.18 16.03 -4.22
N LYS A 261 -27.08 16.61 -3.70
CA LYS A 261 -25.81 15.88 -3.51
C LYS A 261 -25.90 14.79 -2.46
N GLU A 262 -26.60 15.02 -1.36
CA GLU A 262 -26.81 14.00 -0.33
C GLU A 262 -27.71 12.88 -0.84
N CYS A 263 -28.72 13.21 -1.63
CA CYS A 263 -29.53 12.20 -2.32
C CYS A 263 -28.67 11.31 -3.23
N PHE A 264 -27.77 11.92 -4.02
CA PHE A 264 -26.83 11.19 -4.83
C PHE A 264 -25.92 10.25 -4.00
N TYR A 265 -25.44 10.70 -2.83
CA TYR A 265 -24.62 9.88 -1.94
C TYR A 265 -25.39 8.70 -1.34
N ILE A 266 -26.66 8.86 -1.05
CA ILE A 266 -27.53 7.77 -0.59
C ILE A 266 -27.75 6.78 -1.74
N ASP A 267 -27.97 7.27 -2.95
CA ASP A 267 -28.17 6.43 -4.13
C ASP A 267 -26.89 5.63 -4.47
N LEU A 268 -25.70 6.19 -4.28
CA LEU A 268 -24.43 5.45 -4.42
C LEU A 268 -24.31 4.29 -3.40
N PHE A 269 -24.76 4.49 -2.17
CA PHE A 269 -24.81 3.44 -1.16
C PHE A 269 -25.77 2.33 -1.56
N LEU A 270 -26.99 2.68 -1.96
CA LEU A 270 -28.01 1.71 -2.41
C LEU A 270 -27.57 0.98 -3.67
N PHE A 271 -26.97 1.71 -4.64
CA PHE A 271 -26.40 1.08 -5.82
C PHE A 271 -25.34 0.03 -5.47
N SER A 272 -24.41 0.39 -4.57
CA SER A 272 -23.42 -0.56 -4.07
C SER A 272 -24.08 -1.82 -3.50
N TYR A 273 -25.14 -1.65 -2.71
CA TYR A 273 -25.88 -2.76 -2.13
C TYR A 273 -26.54 -3.64 -3.20
N TYR A 274 -27.24 -3.06 -4.18
CA TYR A 274 -27.94 -3.81 -5.24
C TYR A 274 -27.01 -4.51 -6.24
N THR A 275 -25.73 -4.13 -6.26
CA THR A 275 -24.74 -4.64 -7.22
C THR A 275 -23.63 -5.46 -6.54
N GLY A 276 -24.00 -6.39 -5.68
CA GLY A 276 -23.06 -7.34 -5.06
C GLY A 276 -22.21 -6.73 -3.94
N GLY A 277 -22.60 -5.60 -3.37
CA GLY A 277 -21.78 -4.87 -2.42
C GLY A 277 -20.52 -4.29 -3.09
N MET A 278 -20.66 -3.73 -4.30
CA MET A 278 -19.56 -3.15 -5.06
C MET A 278 -18.81 -2.12 -4.20
N ALA A 279 -17.48 -2.24 -4.15
CA ALA A 279 -16.67 -1.34 -3.31
C ALA A 279 -16.72 0.10 -3.83
N ASN A 280 -16.62 1.08 -2.92
CA ASN A 280 -16.67 2.50 -3.22
C ASN A 280 -15.76 2.93 -4.39
N VAL A 281 -14.52 2.41 -4.42
CA VAL A 281 -13.57 2.71 -5.50
C VAL A 281 -14.05 2.14 -6.84
N ASP A 282 -14.68 0.97 -6.83
CA ASP A 282 -15.17 0.32 -8.04
C ASP A 282 -16.43 1.03 -8.55
N VAL A 283 -17.36 1.43 -7.66
CA VAL A 283 -18.51 2.28 -8.01
C VAL A 283 -18.05 3.60 -8.64
N CYS A 284 -17.05 4.25 -8.03
CA CYS A 284 -16.55 5.53 -8.54
C CYS A 284 -15.93 5.45 -9.93
N HIS A 285 -15.34 4.31 -10.30
CA HIS A 285 -14.66 4.12 -11.58
C HIS A 285 -15.47 3.27 -12.56
N LEU A 286 -16.70 2.94 -12.24
CA LEU A 286 -17.54 2.14 -13.11
C LEU A 286 -17.79 2.87 -14.42
N THR A 287 -17.57 2.18 -15.54
CA THR A 287 -17.73 2.68 -16.90
C THR A 287 -18.91 1.99 -17.59
N LYS A 288 -19.43 2.62 -18.64
CA LYS A 288 -20.61 2.16 -19.37
C LYS A 288 -20.38 0.82 -20.07
N ASP A 289 -19.15 0.57 -20.52
CA ASP A 289 -18.74 -0.70 -21.15
C ASP A 289 -18.79 -1.91 -20.20
N CYS A 290 -18.71 -1.66 -18.87
CA CYS A 290 -18.88 -2.70 -17.85
C CYS A 290 -20.34 -3.17 -17.72
N ILE A 291 -21.32 -2.37 -18.20
CA ILE A 291 -22.74 -2.67 -18.08
C ILE A 291 -23.16 -3.51 -19.29
N LYS A 292 -23.59 -4.74 -19.02
CA LYS A 292 -24.19 -5.63 -20.00
C LYS A 292 -25.71 -5.72 -19.73
N GLU A 293 -26.43 -6.39 -20.57
CA GLU A 293 -27.89 -6.45 -20.52
C GLU A 293 -28.44 -6.73 -19.09
N ASN A 294 -27.98 -7.79 -18.45
CA ASN A 294 -28.44 -8.22 -17.13
C ASN A 294 -27.33 -8.32 -16.07
N GLN A 295 -26.12 -7.89 -16.39
CA GLN A 295 -24.95 -8.02 -15.52
C GLN A 295 -24.03 -6.82 -15.61
N ILE A 296 -23.29 -6.59 -14.52
CA ILE A 296 -22.15 -5.67 -14.52
C ILE A 296 -20.90 -6.52 -14.47
N ILE A 297 -20.04 -6.42 -15.49
CA ILE A 297 -18.79 -7.18 -15.58
C ILE A 297 -17.64 -6.23 -15.39
N TYR A 298 -16.96 -6.31 -14.24
CA TYR A 298 -15.84 -5.43 -13.94
C TYR A 298 -14.72 -6.15 -13.19
N GLU A 299 -13.52 -5.62 -13.27
CA GLU A 299 -12.40 -6.06 -12.47
C GLU A 299 -12.20 -5.14 -11.26
N ARG A 300 -12.18 -5.74 -10.06
CA ARG A 300 -12.01 -4.98 -8.81
C ARG A 300 -10.65 -4.31 -8.73
N ARG A 301 -10.62 -3.00 -8.62
CA ARG A 301 -9.39 -2.20 -8.59
C ARG A 301 -8.44 -2.53 -7.43
N LYS A 302 -8.94 -3.05 -6.31
CA LYS A 302 -8.10 -3.38 -5.15
C LYS A 302 -7.35 -4.72 -5.31
N VAL A 303 -7.96 -5.73 -5.92
CA VAL A 303 -7.48 -7.12 -5.87
C VAL A 303 -7.38 -7.81 -7.23
N ASN A 304 -7.66 -7.12 -8.33
CA ASN A 304 -7.64 -7.67 -9.70
C ASN A 304 -8.45 -8.96 -9.85
N LYS A 305 -9.60 -9.03 -9.19
CA LYS A 305 -10.55 -10.13 -9.33
C LYS A 305 -11.76 -9.66 -10.10
N LYS A 306 -12.19 -10.46 -11.05
CA LYS A 306 -13.43 -10.24 -11.80
C LYS A 306 -14.62 -10.39 -10.85
N ALA A 307 -15.56 -9.48 -10.95
CA ALA A 307 -16.86 -9.53 -10.29
C ALA A 307 -17.96 -9.40 -11.33
N THR A 308 -19.01 -10.17 -11.18
CA THR A 308 -20.11 -10.24 -12.14
C THR A 308 -21.47 -10.18 -11.42
N PRO A 309 -21.76 -9.10 -10.68
CA PRO A 309 -23.08 -8.93 -10.08
C PRO A 309 -24.16 -8.76 -11.14
N PHE A 310 -25.37 -9.23 -10.86
CA PHE A 310 -26.53 -8.95 -11.69
C PHE A 310 -26.95 -7.48 -11.57
N LEU A 311 -27.42 -6.93 -12.68
CA LEU A 311 -27.97 -5.58 -12.76
C LEU A 311 -29.47 -5.63 -12.40
N THR A 312 -29.78 -5.43 -11.13
CA THR A 312 -31.17 -5.38 -10.66
C THR A 312 -31.91 -4.14 -11.19
N ASP A 313 -33.23 -4.19 -11.26
CA ASP A 313 -34.06 -3.05 -11.70
C ASP A 313 -33.82 -1.79 -10.85
N LYS A 314 -33.67 -1.98 -9.53
CA LYS A 314 -33.34 -0.87 -8.61
C LYS A 314 -31.99 -0.24 -8.94
N ALA A 315 -31.00 -1.05 -9.29
CA ALA A 315 -29.68 -0.52 -9.72
C ALA A 315 -29.78 0.20 -11.07
N ARG A 316 -30.56 -0.32 -12.01
CA ARG A 316 -30.80 0.29 -13.32
C ARG A 316 -31.49 1.66 -13.22
N ILE A 317 -32.48 1.78 -12.34
CA ILE A 317 -33.13 3.07 -12.04
C ILE A 317 -32.11 4.11 -11.57
N ILE A 318 -31.22 3.72 -10.67
CA ILE A 318 -30.17 4.63 -10.18
C ILE A 318 -29.21 5.05 -11.31
N ILE A 319 -28.76 4.11 -12.15
CA ILE A 319 -27.92 4.42 -13.31
C ILE A 319 -28.61 5.44 -14.21
N ASN A 320 -29.86 5.17 -14.59
CA ASN A 320 -30.63 6.03 -15.50
C ASN A 320 -30.82 7.44 -14.95
N LYS A 321 -30.92 7.59 -13.65
CA LYS A 321 -31.06 8.90 -12.98
C LYS A 321 -29.83 9.81 -13.18
N TYR A 322 -28.61 9.24 -13.31
CA TYR A 322 -27.37 10.00 -13.31
C TYR A 322 -26.54 9.89 -14.60
N LYS A 323 -26.97 9.08 -15.59
CA LYS A 323 -26.19 8.76 -16.80
C LYS A 323 -25.83 9.99 -17.64
N ASP A 324 -26.70 11.01 -17.67
CA ASP A 324 -26.54 12.19 -18.51
C ASP A 324 -25.64 13.26 -17.85
N GLU A 325 -25.43 13.18 -16.54
CA GLU A 325 -24.53 14.07 -15.79
C GLU A 325 -23.07 13.55 -15.74
N ALA A 326 -22.84 12.32 -16.14
CA ALA A 326 -21.55 11.66 -16.02
C ALA A 326 -20.56 12.12 -17.09
N LEU A 327 -19.29 12.29 -16.72
CA LEU A 327 -18.22 12.66 -17.63
C LEU A 327 -17.78 11.46 -18.49
N GLY A 328 -17.85 11.56 -19.79
CA GLY A 328 -17.33 10.54 -20.73
C GLY A 328 -18.00 9.19 -20.51
N ASP A 329 -17.19 8.14 -20.39
CA ASP A 329 -17.67 6.77 -20.24
C ASP A 329 -18.04 6.36 -18.83
N TYR A 330 -17.87 7.22 -17.83
CA TYR A 330 -18.26 6.90 -16.46
C TYR A 330 -19.79 6.79 -16.32
N VAL A 331 -20.22 5.91 -15.39
CA VAL A 331 -21.64 5.72 -15.08
C VAL A 331 -22.19 6.82 -14.17
N PHE A 332 -21.35 7.33 -13.27
CA PHE A 332 -21.75 8.32 -12.27
C PHE A 332 -20.98 9.64 -12.39
N PRO A 333 -21.59 10.81 -12.06
CA PRO A 333 -20.96 12.14 -12.15
C PRO A 333 -19.98 12.42 -11.00
N ILE A 334 -19.03 11.50 -10.78
CA ILE A 334 -18.05 11.57 -9.71
C ILE A 334 -16.82 12.38 -10.14
N PHE A 335 -16.31 12.08 -11.34
CA PHE A 335 -15.16 12.76 -11.91
C PHE A 335 -15.58 13.96 -12.75
N LYS A 336 -14.70 14.94 -12.83
CA LYS A 336 -14.80 16.13 -13.68
C LYS A 336 -13.51 16.27 -14.46
N ILE A 337 -13.45 17.11 -15.48
CA ILE A 337 -12.27 17.38 -16.33
C ILE A 337 -10.99 17.62 -15.50
N LYS A 338 -11.09 18.33 -14.38
CA LYS A 338 -9.97 18.59 -13.48
C LYS A 338 -9.34 17.34 -12.83
N HIS A 339 -10.07 16.20 -12.81
CA HIS A 339 -9.57 14.93 -12.25
C HIS A 339 -8.90 14.08 -13.33
N ASN A 340 -7.98 14.69 -14.09
CA ASN A 340 -7.33 14.12 -15.28
C ASN A 340 -6.12 13.19 -14.97
N THR A 341 -5.71 13.05 -13.70
CA THR A 341 -4.65 12.13 -13.28
C THR A 341 -5.18 11.09 -12.30
N GLU A 342 -4.55 9.92 -12.24
CA GLU A 342 -4.94 8.85 -11.30
C GLU A 342 -4.84 9.31 -9.83
N GLU A 343 -3.87 10.16 -9.50
CA GLU A 343 -3.75 10.73 -8.14
C GLU A 343 -4.95 11.62 -7.80
N LYS A 344 -5.34 12.51 -8.73
CA LYS A 344 -6.52 13.38 -8.54
C LYS A 344 -7.80 12.55 -8.45
N LYS A 345 -7.95 11.49 -9.26
CA LYS A 345 -9.07 10.55 -9.15
C LYS A 345 -9.08 9.85 -7.81
N HIS A 346 -7.93 9.36 -7.34
CA HIS A 346 -7.79 8.72 -6.04
C HIS A 346 -8.22 9.66 -4.89
N MET A 347 -7.73 10.90 -4.90
CA MET A 347 -8.16 11.91 -3.91
C MET A 347 -9.65 12.20 -3.98
N ARG A 348 -10.21 12.27 -5.20
CA ARG A 348 -11.66 12.48 -5.39
C ARG A 348 -12.47 11.32 -4.80
N VAL A 349 -12.07 10.07 -5.00
CA VAL A 349 -12.71 8.89 -4.40
C VAL A 349 -12.71 8.96 -2.87
N LYS A 350 -11.60 9.41 -2.24
CA LYS A 350 -11.54 9.62 -0.79
C LYS A 350 -12.58 10.65 -0.33
N VAL A 351 -12.66 11.79 -1.03
CA VAL A 351 -13.63 12.86 -0.71
C VAL A 351 -15.06 12.36 -0.87
N ILE A 352 -15.38 11.66 -1.95
CA ILE A 352 -16.72 11.07 -2.15
C ILE A 352 -17.05 10.09 -1.04
N SER A 353 -16.13 9.19 -0.70
CA SER A 353 -16.34 8.20 0.38
C SER A 353 -16.59 8.86 1.73
N MET A 354 -15.87 9.93 2.04
CA MET A 354 -16.09 10.71 3.26
C MET A 354 -17.48 11.36 3.27
N ASN A 355 -17.90 11.95 2.14
CA ASN A 355 -19.19 12.60 2.03
C ASN A 355 -20.36 11.61 2.10
N VAL A 356 -20.23 10.44 1.42
CA VAL A 356 -21.20 9.35 1.54
C VAL A 356 -21.36 8.93 3.00
N ASN A 357 -20.26 8.65 3.70
CA ASN A 357 -20.31 8.25 5.11
C ASN A 357 -20.90 9.35 6.01
N LYS A 358 -20.60 10.63 5.75
CA LYS A 358 -21.21 11.77 6.47
C LYS A 358 -22.73 11.83 6.25
N THR A 359 -23.17 11.62 5.03
CA THR A 359 -24.60 11.58 4.69
C THR A 359 -25.29 10.38 5.32
N LEU A 360 -24.67 9.19 5.27
CA LEU A 360 -25.20 7.99 5.90
C LEU A 360 -25.32 8.13 7.43
N LYS A 361 -24.43 8.90 8.07
CA LYS A 361 -24.58 9.25 9.48
C LYS A 361 -25.87 10.07 9.72
N LYS A 362 -26.18 11.06 8.89
CA LYS A 362 -27.45 11.83 8.96
C LYS A 362 -28.66 10.92 8.74
N VAL A 363 -28.58 10.00 7.77
CA VAL A 363 -29.63 9.00 7.51
C VAL A 363 -29.88 8.13 8.74
N ARG A 364 -28.80 7.63 9.36
CA ARG A 364 -28.84 6.83 10.58
C ARG A 364 -29.55 7.57 11.73
N GLU A 365 -29.18 8.83 11.95
CA GLU A 365 -29.77 9.69 12.98
C GLU A 365 -31.25 9.94 12.72
N LYS A 366 -31.62 10.33 11.48
CA LYS A 366 -33.02 10.54 11.08
C LYS A 366 -33.90 9.31 11.23
N LEU A 367 -33.42 8.18 10.81
CA LEU A 367 -34.15 6.91 10.88
C LEU A 367 -33.99 6.19 12.24
N LYS A 368 -33.25 6.74 13.19
CA LYS A 368 -32.96 6.12 14.50
C LYS A 368 -32.50 4.67 14.36
N ILE A 369 -31.60 4.41 13.40
CA ILE A 369 -31.01 3.09 13.17
C ILE A 369 -29.88 2.88 14.18
N LYS A 370 -29.88 1.74 14.88
CA LYS A 370 -28.85 1.42 15.90
C LYS A 370 -27.51 1.08 15.27
N ASP A 371 -27.52 0.35 14.14
CA ASP A 371 -26.31 -0.09 13.45
C ASP A 371 -25.50 1.08 12.90
N GLU A 372 -24.17 0.93 12.90
CA GLU A 372 -23.29 1.91 12.23
C GLU A 372 -23.39 1.74 10.72
N ILE A 373 -23.88 2.75 10.03
CA ILE A 373 -24.01 2.75 8.57
C ILE A 373 -22.79 3.43 7.94
N THR A 374 -22.07 2.69 7.13
CA THR A 374 -20.98 3.19 6.29
C THR A 374 -21.18 2.72 4.86
N TRP A 375 -20.53 3.32 3.88
CA TRP A 375 -20.60 2.80 2.50
C TRP A 375 -20.17 1.32 2.41
N TYR A 376 -19.19 0.93 3.21
CA TYR A 376 -18.72 -0.45 3.25
C TYR A 376 -19.76 -1.44 3.83
N SER A 377 -20.70 -0.96 4.66
CA SER A 377 -21.79 -1.79 5.20
C SER A 377 -22.68 -2.38 4.09
N ALA A 378 -22.82 -1.69 2.94
CA ALA A 378 -23.55 -2.20 1.78
C ALA A 378 -23.06 -3.59 1.37
N ARG A 379 -21.73 -3.76 1.37
CA ARG A 379 -21.11 -5.03 0.99
C ARG A 379 -21.38 -6.14 2.01
N GLY A 380 -21.15 -5.85 3.29
CA GLY A 380 -21.40 -6.81 4.35
C GLY A 380 -22.87 -7.25 4.37
N THR A 381 -23.78 -6.28 4.25
CA THR A 381 -25.22 -6.54 4.24
C THR A 381 -25.65 -7.35 3.03
N PHE A 382 -25.15 -7.05 1.83
CA PHE A 382 -25.45 -7.85 0.64
C PHE A 382 -25.01 -9.31 0.82
N ILE A 383 -23.74 -9.52 1.22
CA ILE A 383 -23.19 -10.87 1.35
C ILE A 383 -23.95 -11.66 2.42
N SER A 384 -24.18 -11.08 3.61
CA SER A 384 -24.94 -11.76 4.67
C SER A 384 -26.34 -12.13 4.20
N LYS A 385 -27.05 -11.18 3.54
CA LYS A 385 -28.38 -11.45 3.01
C LYS A 385 -28.39 -12.61 2.00
N MET A 386 -27.42 -12.65 1.07
CA MET A 386 -27.36 -13.74 0.08
C MET A 386 -27.09 -15.10 0.73
N ILE A 387 -26.25 -15.14 1.76
CA ILE A 387 -26.01 -16.38 2.53
C ILE A 387 -27.27 -16.79 3.30
N ASP A 388 -27.96 -15.84 3.95
CA ASP A 388 -29.20 -16.08 4.69
C ASP A 388 -30.32 -16.56 3.77
N GLU A 389 -30.37 -16.14 2.51
CA GLU A 389 -31.32 -16.60 1.46
C GLU A 389 -30.89 -17.92 0.80
N GLY A 390 -29.81 -18.57 1.29
CA GLY A 390 -29.37 -19.89 0.84
C GLY A 390 -28.51 -19.92 -0.42
N PHE A 391 -28.00 -18.75 -0.90
CA PHE A 391 -27.09 -18.76 -2.03
C PHE A 391 -25.75 -19.40 -1.66
N HIS A 392 -25.25 -20.24 -2.56
CA HIS A 392 -23.98 -20.91 -2.33
C HIS A 392 -22.82 -19.89 -2.22
N PRO A 393 -21.90 -20.02 -1.23
CA PRO A 393 -20.80 -19.08 -1.02
C PRO A 393 -19.93 -18.80 -2.25
N MET A 394 -19.78 -19.77 -3.17
CA MET A 394 -19.08 -19.57 -4.43
C MET A 394 -19.79 -18.57 -5.35
N GLN A 395 -21.13 -18.65 -5.43
CA GLN A 395 -21.94 -17.70 -6.22
C GLN A 395 -21.86 -16.30 -5.63
N VAL A 396 -21.99 -16.19 -4.30
CA VAL A 396 -21.86 -14.91 -3.58
C VAL A 396 -20.47 -14.33 -3.76
N ALA A 397 -19.43 -15.16 -3.74
CA ALA A 397 -18.05 -14.75 -4.01
C ALA A 397 -17.87 -14.20 -5.43
N GLN A 398 -18.50 -14.81 -6.43
CA GLN A 398 -18.50 -14.34 -7.82
C GLN A 398 -19.19 -12.98 -7.96
N PHE A 399 -20.37 -12.80 -7.38
CA PHE A 399 -21.11 -11.53 -7.42
C PHE A 399 -20.33 -10.40 -6.73
N ALA A 400 -19.81 -10.69 -5.55
CA ALA A 400 -19.06 -9.72 -4.76
C ALA A 400 -17.59 -9.56 -5.20
N GLY A 401 -17.07 -10.42 -6.08
CA GLY A 401 -15.64 -10.45 -6.44
C GLY A 401 -14.74 -10.75 -5.23
N ASN A 402 -15.16 -11.64 -4.34
CA ASN A 402 -14.39 -12.14 -3.19
C ASN A 402 -13.76 -13.51 -3.50
N SER A 403 -13.03 -14.08 -2.53
CA SER A 403 -12.75 -15.51 -2.53
C SER A 403 -13.82 -16.24 -1.71
N PRO A 404 -14.18 -17.48 -2.09
CA PRO A 404 -15.10 -18.29 -1.29
C PRO A 404 -14.64 -18.45 0.16
N ASP A 405 -13.35 -18.64 0.38
CA ASP A 405 -12.75 -18.73 1.72
C ASP A 405 -13.05 -17.48 2.60
N MET A 406 -13.02 -16.27 2.01
CA MET A 406 -13.39 -15.03 2.71
C MET A 406 -14.89 -14.99 3.05
N ILE A 407 -15.74 -15.54 2.18
CA ILE A 407 -17.18 -15.66 2.47
C ILE A 407 -17.40 -16.63 3.63
N TYR A 408 -16.80 -17.81 3.58
CA TYR A 408 -16.90 -18.80 4.65
C TYR A 408 -16.40 -18.25 5.99
N ARG A 409 -15.22 -17.67 6.04
CA ARG A 409 -14.60 -17.20 7.30
C ARG A 409 -15.37 -16.05 7.97
N HIS A 410 -15.96 -15.16 7.19
CA HIS A 410 -16.49 -13.91 7.72
C HIS A 410 -18.00 -13.82 7.74
N TYR A 411 -18.70 -14.55 6.88
CA TYR A 411 -20.14 -14.41 6.68
C TYR A 411 -20.92 -15.71 6.91
N TYR A 412 -20.29 -16.85 6.72
CA TYR A 412 -20.91 -18.12 6.96
C TYR A 412 -20.86 -18.39 8.47
N LYS A 413 -21.93 -18.03 9.18
CA LYS A 413 -22.11 -18.44 10.57
C LYS A 413 -22.69 -19.86 10.54
N ASN A 414 -22.24 -20.71 11.46
CA ASN A 414 -22.91 -22.01 11.65
C ASN A 414 -24.40 -21.75 11.76
N THR A 415 -25.17 -22.40 10.89
CA THR A 415 -26.61 -22.33 10.85
C THR A 415 -27.17 -22.52 12.27
N ASP A 416 -28.17 -21.71 12.61
CA ASP A 416 -28.92 -21.87 13.86
C ASP A 416 -29.29 -23.36 14.02
N PRO A 417 -28.96 -24.02 15.16
CA PRO A 417 -29.24 -25.42 15.37
C PRO A 417 -30.70 -25.76 15.13
N LYS A 418 -31.64 -24.83 15.40
CA LYS A 418 -33.07 -25.03 15.15
C LYS A 418 -33.39 -25.09 13.66
N SER A 419 -32.90 -24.16 12.87
CA SER A 419 -33.13 -24.17 11.41
C SER A 419 -32.44 -25.35 10.73
N THR A 420 -31.32 -25.81 11.26
CA THR A 420 -30.63 -27.00 10.78
C THR A 420 -31.46 -28.24 11.08
N LEU A 421 -32.01 -28.35 12.29
CA LEU A 421 -32.88 -29.50 12.67
C LEU A 421 -34.15 -29.50 11.84
N GLU A 422 -34.82 -28.36 11.64
CA GLU A 422 -36.00 -28.23 10.79
C GLU A 422 -35.72 -28.67 9.34
N ASN A 423 -34.58 -28.26 8.79
CA ASN A 423 -34.16 -28.66 7.44
C ASN A 423 -33.84 -30.16 7.37
N LEU A 424 -33.17 -30.72 8.38
CA LEU A 424 -32.91 -32.16 8.45
C LEU A 424 -34.21 -32.95 8.53
N ASN A 425 -35.17 -32.56 9.40
CA ASN A 425 -36.49 -33.20 9.51
C ASN A 425 -37.33 -33.10 8.22
N ARG A 426 -37.04 -32.12 7.35
CA ARG A 426 -37.70 -31.97 6.05
C ARG A 426 -37.09 -32.87 4.98
N ILE A 427 -35.83 -33.23 5.10
CA ILE A 427 -35.08 -34.06 4.15
C ILE A 427 -35.26 -35.54 4.48
N PHE A 428 -35.31 -35.87 5.76
CA PHE A 428 -35.47 -37.23 6.28
C PHE A 428 -36.88 -37.44 6.87
#